data_29c072df454a55d76072e5c58fd2de4a
#
_entry.id   29c072df454a55d76072e5c58fd2de4a
#
_cell.length_a   1.000
_cell.length_b   1.000
_cell.length_c   1.000
_cell.angle_alpha   90.00
_cell.angle_beta   90.00
_cell.angle_gamma   90.00
#
_symmetry.space_group_name_H-M   'P 1'
#
loop_
_entity.id
_entity.type
_entity.pdbx_description
1 polymer ?
#
loop_
_entity_poly.entity_id
_entity_poly.type
_entity_poly.pdbx_seq_one_letter_code
_entity_poly.pdbx_strand_id
1 'polypeptide(L)'
;MTNLKSLCTAAGFSLVAAFAYGHHSTNGIYNEETEVELTGTVKEWRFINPHPTLKLMVKDASGVEAEWDVSYGGSAVTHLVRRGYTADTFKPGDEIVVKGFPALLEGAHGLLMEGNNPTKADGTPIIAAP
;
A
#
# COMPACT_ATOMS: atom_id res chain seq x y z
N MET A 1 5.89 -74.55 4.57
CA MET A 1 6.19 -73.49 5.55
C MET A 1 6.77 -72.31 4.81
N THR A 2 5.97 -71.39 4.41
CA THR A 2 6.40 -70.21 3.65
C THR A 2 6.13 -68.99 4.51
N ASN A 3 7.25 -68.36 4.99
CA ASN A 3 7.20 -67.13 5.74
C ASN A 3 6.94 -65.96 4.78
N LEU A 4 5.70 -65.46 4.82
CA LEU A 4 5.34 -64.23 4.13
C LEU A 4 5.71 -63.03 4.99
N LYS A 5 6.91 -62.46 4.70
CA LYS A 5 7.29 -61.20 5.35
C LYS A 5 6.47 -60.10 4.72
N SER A 6 5.55 -59.56 5.49
CA SER A 6 4.82 -58.33 5.18
C SER A 6 5.80 -57.15 5.07
N LEU A 7 5.98 -56.72 3.83
CA LEU A 7 6.70 -55.48 3.55
C LEU A 7 5.72 -54.30 3.72
N CYS A 8 5.72 -53.71 4.90
CA CYS A 8 5.01 -52.45 5.11
C CYS A 8 5.79 -51.34 4.41
N THR A 9 5.38 -51.00 3.22
CA THR A 9 5.88 -49.78 2.54
C THR A 9 5.17 -48.60 3.16
N ALA A 10 5.88 -47.93 4.08
CA ALA A 10 5.47 -46.63 4.59
C ALA A 10 5.62 -45.61 3.45
N ALA A 11 4.51 -45.29 2.79
CA ALA A 11 4.45 -44.17 1.88
C ALA A 11 4.51 -42.89 2.71
N GLY A 12 5.71 -42.31 2.82
CA GLY A 12 5.89 -40.99 3.40
C GLY A 12 5.19 -39.96 2.53
N PHE A 13 4.06 -39.48 2.99
CA PHE A 13 3.42 -38.29 2.44
C PHE A 13 4.29 -37.11 2.84
N SER A 14 5.19 -36.70 1.95
CA SER A 14 5.87 -35.40 2.08
C SER A 14 4.86 -34.30 1.82
N LEU A 15 4.31 -33.75 2.91
CA LEU A 15 3.50 -32.56 2.86
C LEU A 15 4.43 -31.39 2.50
N VAL A 16 4.55 -31.09 1.22
CA VAL A 16 5.17 -29.86 0.75
C VAL A 16 4.22 -28.73 1.13
N ALA A 17 4.45 -28.14 2.28
CA ALA A 17 3.82 -26.88 2.64
C ALA A 17 4.33 -25.85 1.64
N ALA A 18 3.59 -25.63 0.57
CA ALA A 18 3.75 -24.47 -0.28
C ALA A 18 3.42 -23.26 0.61
N PHE A 19 4.46 -22.61 1.10
CA PHE A 19 4.31 -21.27 1.69
C PHE A 19 3.85 -20.39 0.53
N ALA A 20 2.53 -20.21 0.41
CA ALA A 20 1.96 -19.17 -0.40
C ALA A 20 2.40 -17.85 0.25
N TYR A 21 3.51 -17.29 -0.21
CA TYR A 21 3.85 -15.91 0.05
C TYR A 21 2.79 -15.09 -0.69
N GLY A 22 1.70 -14.79 0.00
CA GLY A 22 0.71 -13.83 -0.45
C GLY A 22 1.29 -12.43 -0.37
N HIS A 23 2.37 -12.17 -1.13
CA HIS A 23 2.74 -10.81 -1.45
C HIS A 23 1.62 -10.30 -2.35
N HIS A 24 0.82 -9.38 -1.83
CA HIS A 24 -0.06 -8.57 -2.67
C HIS A 24 0.85 -7.79 -3.61
N SER A 25 1.06 -8.38 -4.80
CA SER A 25 1.87 -7.76 -5.84
C SER A 25 1.14 -6.49 -6.29
N THR A 26 1.80 -5.36 -6.21
CA THR A 26 1.37 -4.10 -6.81
C THR A 26 1.59 -4.11 -8.32
N ASN A 27 2.36 -5.11 -8.81
CA ASN A 27 2.65 -5.31 -10.22
C ASN A 27 1.36 -5.50 -11.03
N GLY A 28 1.19 -4.69 -12.07
CA GLY A 28 0.01 -4.71 -12.93
C GLY A 28 -1.18 -3.90 -12.40
N ILE A 29 -1.05 -3.24 -11.24
CA ILE A 29 -2.04 -2.30 -10.70
C ILE A 29 -1.57 -0.86 -10.85
N TYR A 30 -0.28 -0.61 -10.61
CA TYR A 30 0.34 0.72 -10.67
C TYR A 30 1.44 0.78 -11.72
N ASN A 31 1.60 1.97 -12.31
CA ASN A 31 2.69 2.26 -13.26
C ASN A 31 3.95 2.65 -12.49
N GLU A 32 4.75 1.66 -12.11
CA GLU A 32 5.97 1.86 -11.33
C GLU A 32 7.14 2.46 -12.15
N GLU A 33 6.94 2.71 -13.45
CA GLU A 33 7.93 3.38 -14.30
C GLU A 33 7.84 4.90 -14.27
N THR A 34 6.70 5.44 -13.80
CA THR A 34 6.41 6.88 -13.83
C THR A 34 5.92 7.36 -12.48
N GLU A 35 6.76 8.11 -11.77
CA GLU A 35 6.35 8.77 -10.54
C GLU A 35 5.62 10.09 -10.86
N VAL A 36 4.52 10.34 -10.16
CA VAL A 36 3.76 11.59 -10.24
C VAL A 36 3.68 12.26 -8.88
N GLU A 37 3.50 13.57 -8.89
CA GLU A 37 3.24 14.37 -7.69
C GLU A 37 1.81 14.88 -7.74
N LEU A 38 1.08 14.72 -6.65
CA LEU A 38 -0.29 15.21 -6.49
C LEU A 38 -0.35 16.16 -5.30
N THR A 39 -0.96 17.31 -5.53
CA THR A 39 -1.38 18.21 -4.46
C THR A 39 -2.88 18.03 -4.23
N GLY A 40 -3.28 17.77 -3.01
CA GLY A 40 -4.68 17.54 -2.70
C GLY A 40 -5.04 17.88 -1.26
N THR A 41 -6.34 17.96 -1.03
CA THR A 41 -6.92 18.17 0.30
C THR A 41 -7.31 16.83 0.89
N VAL A 42 -6.88 16.55 2.11
CA VAL A 42 -7.24 15.33 2.82
C VAL A 42 -8.75 15.28 3.02
N LYS A 43 -9.37 14.24 2.50
CA LYS A 43 -10.78 13.92 2.73
C LYS A 43 -10.94 12.96 3.90
N GLU A 44 -10.12 11.91 3.94
CA GLU A 44 -10.17 10.87 4.97
C GLU A 44 -8.79 10.27 5.20
N TRP A 45 -8.46 10.06 6.47
CA TRP A 45 -7.33 9.25 6.92
C TRP A 45 -7.84 8.12 7.82
N ARG A 46 -7.67 6.90 7.37
CA ARG A 46 -8.02 5.70 8.13
C ARG A 46 -6.76 4.96 8.54
N PHE A 47 -6.37 5.12 9.80
CA PHE A 47 -5.19 4.49 10.36
C PHE A 47 -5.54 3.20 11.09
N ILE A 48 -5.98 2.21 10.33
CA ILE A 48 -6.46 0.91 10.84
C ILE A 48 -5.83 -0.25 10.08
N ASN A 49 -5.71 -1.41 10.75
CA ASN A 49 -5.30 -2.66 10.10
C ASN A 49 -6.44 -3.24 9.22
N PRO A 50 -6.13 -4.04 8.19
CA PRO A 50 -4.79 -4.46 7.78
C PRO A 50 -4.03 -3.38 6.98
N HIS A 51 -4.72 -2.45 6.33
CA HIS A 51 -4.11 -1.46 5.45
C HIS A 51 -4.65 -0.06 5.75
N PRO A 52 -3.79 0.85 6.22
CA PRO A 52 -4.13 2.27 6.30
C PRO A 52 -4.45 2.82 4.91
N THR A 53 -5.42 3.72 4.84
CA THR A 53 -5.83 4.37 3.59
C THR A 53 -5.94 5.88 3.76
N LEU A 54 -5.50 6.60 2.74
CA LEU A 54 -5.60 8.05 2.66
C LEU A 54 -6.40 8.42 1.40
N LYS A 55 -7.44 9.24 1.57
CA LYS A 55 -8.22 9.79 0.46
C LYS A 55 -7.94 11.27 0.31
N LEU A 56 -7.62 11.67 -0.90
CA LEU A 56 -7.38 13.07 -1.26
C LEU A 56 -8.39 13.54 -2.28
N MET A 57 -8.81 14.78 -2.15
CA MET A 57 -9.48 15.52 -3.21
C MET A 57 -8.43 16.30 -4.00
N VAL A 58 -8.25 15.94 -5.26
CA VAL A 58 -7.23 16.51 -6.15
C VAL A 58 -7.92 17.23 -7.30
N LYS A 59 -7.49 18.46 -7.59
CA LYS A 59 -7.93 19.21 -8.77
C LYS A 59 -6.95 19.00 -9.90
N ASP A 60 -7.48 18.69 -11.07
CA ASP A 60 -6.68 18.65 -12.30
C ASP A 60 -6.40 20.08 -12.83
N ALA A 61 -5.62 20.15 -13.91
CA ALA A 61 -5.28 21.42 -14.54
C ALA A 61 -6.50 22.21 -15.08
N SER A 62 -7.63 21.56 -15.30
CA SER A 62 -8.89 22.19 -15.73
C SER A 62 -9.75 22.65 -14.54
N GLY A 63 -9.34 22.32 -13.30
CA GLY A 63 -10.07 22.63 -12.08
C GLY A 63 -11.12 21.60 -11.71
N VAL A 64 -11.21 20.48 -12.44
CA VAL A 64 -12.10 19.37 -12.09
C VAL A 64 -11.50 18.61 -10.91
N GLU A 65 -12.32 18.39 -9.88
CA GLU A 65 -11.93 17.73 -8.65
C GLU A 65 -12.31 16.25 -8.68
N ALA A 66 -11.37 15.41 -8.29
CA ALA A 66 -11.58 13.96 -8.18
C ALA A 66 -11.03 13.43 -6.85
N GLU A 67 -11.70 12.38 -6.34
CA GLU A 67 -11.19 11.63 -5.17
C GLU A 67 -10.10 10.65 -5.63
N TRP A 68 -8.97 10.71 -4.95
CA TRP A 68 -7.84 9.81 -5.14
C TRP A 68 -7.65 8.91 -3.94
N ASP A 69 -7.48 7.62 -4.19
CA ASP A 69 -7.08 6.64 -3.18
C ASP A 69 -5.56 6.52 -3.16
N VAL A 70 -4.95 6.92 -2.03
CA VAL A 70 -3.50 6.80 -1.81
C VAL A 70 -3.22 5.55 -0.98
N SER A 71 -2.51 4.60 -1.59
CA SER A 71 -2.11 3.33 -1.01
C SER A 71 -0.68 3.39 -0.49
N TYR A 72 -0.46 2.75 0.64
CA TYR A 72 0.89 2.52 1.20
C TYR A 72 1.43 1.12 0.84
N GLY A 73 0.95 0.54 -0.26
CA GLY A 73 1.26 -0.83 -0.64
C GLY A 73 0.71 -1.82 0.38
N GLY A 74 1.46 -2.87 0.67
CA GLY A 74 1.10 -3.85 1.69
C GLY A 74 1.43 -3.44 3.14
N SER A 75 1.77 -2.16 3.38
CA SER A 75 2.19 -1.71 4.71
C SER A 75 1.05 -1.75 5.71
N ALA A 76 1.25 -2.50 6.79
CA ALA A 76 0.36 -2.48 7.94
C ALA A 76 0.62 -1.25 8.84
N VAL A 77 -0.32 -0.95 9.72
CA VAL A 77 -0.19 0.14 10.71
C VAL A 77 1.14 0.12 11.44
N THR A 78 1.61 -1.07 11.85
CA THR A 78 2.89 -1.22 12.58
C THR A 78 4.11 -0.73 11.79
N HIS A 79 4.11 -0.88 10.47
CA HIS A 79 5.19 -0.35 9.62
C HIS A 79 5.14 1.16 9.55
N LEU A 80 3.94 1.73 9.40
CA LEU A 80 3.77 3.18 9.35
C LEU A 80 4.06 3.84 10.71
N VAL A 81 3.70 3.22 11.83
CA VAL A 81 4.07 3.70 13.18
C VAL A 81 5.59 3.85 13.31
N ARG A 82 6.36 2.86 12.84
CA ARG A 82 7.84 2.93 12.87
C ARG A 82 8.39 4.06 12.02
N ARG A 83 7.65 4.51 11.01
CA ARG A 83 7.97 5.65 10.17
C ARG A 83 7.45 6.98 10.73
N GLY A 84 6.82 6.98 11.88
CA GLY A 84 6.30 8.17 12.56
C GLY A 84 4.85 8.53 12.27
N TYR A 85 4.12 7.69 11.53
CA TYR A 85 2.69 7.91 11.29
C TYR A 85 1.85 7.57 12.53
N THR A 86 0.79 8.32 12.71
CA THR A 86 -0.21 8.13 13.77
C THR A 86 -1.63 8.30 13.21
N ALA A 87 -2.64 8.02 14.00
CA ALA A 87 -4.02 8.31 13.65
C ALA A 87 -4.29 9.82 13.42
N ASP A 88 -3.44 10.68 14.01
CA ASP A 88 -3.54 12.14 13.92
C ASP A 88 -2.60 12.77 12.87
N THR A 89 -1.90 11.96 12.08
CA THR A 89 -0.95 12.44 11.08
C THR A 89 -1.61 13.36 10.06
N PHE A 90 -2.81 13.01 9.61
CA PHE A 90 -3.59 13.81 8.68
C PHE A 90 -4.97 14.09 9.26
N LYS A 91 -5.48 15.28 8.96
CA LYS A 91 -6.84 15.68 9.31
C LYS A 91 -7.60 16.10 8.06
N PRO A 92 -8.90 15.82 7.98
CA PRO A 92 -9.73 16.34 6.90
C PRO A 92 -9.53 17.84 6.75
N GLY A 93 -9.29 18.30 5.52
CA GLY A 93 -9.01 19.69 5.21
C GLY A 93 -7.53 20.05 5.11
N ASP A 94 -6.61 19.21 5.55
CA ASP A 94 -5.17 19.43 5.36
C ASP A 94 -4.82 19.44 3.87
N GLU A 95 -4.07 20.42 3.42
CA GLU A 95 -3.51 20.46 2.08
C GLU A 95 -2.10 19.85 2.10
N ILE A 96 -1.91 18.80 1.32
CA ILE A 96 -0.68 18.02 1.30
C ILE A 96 -0.22 17.71 -0.12
N VAL A 97 1.06 17.41 -0.24
CA VAL A 97 1.68 16.91 -1.47
C VAL A 97 2.13 15.48 -1.24
N VAL A 98 1.76 14.60 -2.15
CA VAL A 98 2.16 13.18 -2.17
C VAL A 98 2.83 12.85 -3.49
N LYS A 99 3.83 11.97 -3.45
CA LYS A 99 4.51 11.42 -4.62
C LYS A 99 4.34 9.93 -4.67
N GLY A 100 4.15 9.39 -5.85
CA GLY A 100 4.01 7.95 -6.01
C GLY A 100 3.67 7.56 -7.45
N PHE A 101 3.28 6.31 -7.58
CA PHE A 101 3.02 5.67 -8.85
C PHE A 101 1.51 5.63 -9.13
N PRO A 102 1.03 6.17 -10.26
CA PRO A 102 -0.38 6.20 -10.59
C PRO A 102 -0.91 4.82 -10.97
N ALA A 103 -2.21 4.60 -10.80
CA ALA A 103 -2.86 3.39 -11.27
C ALA A 103 -2.71 3.23 -12.79
N LEU A 104 -2.51 1.99 -13.25
CA LEU A 104 -2.40 1.66 -14.67
C LEU A 104 -3.73 1.76 -15.43
N LEU A 105 -4.83 1.50 -14.71
CA LEU A 105 -6.16 1.54 -15.33
C LEU A 105 -6.52 2.98 -15.69
N GLU A 106 -6.80 3.21 -16.97
CA GLU A 106 -7.22 4.52 -17.47
C GLU A 106 -8.47 5.02 -16.75
N GLY A 107 -8.42 6.28 -16.29
CA GLY A 107 -9.50 6.89 -15.52
C GLY A 107 -9.54 6.51 -14.05
N ALA A 108 -8.69 5.60 -13.56
CA ALA A 108 -8.60 5.30 -12.14
C ALA A 108 -7.78 6.36 -11.40
N HIS A 109 -8.28 6.80 -10.27
CA HIS A 109 -7.62 7.76 -9.39
C HIS A 109 -6.98 7.03 -8.20
N GLY A 110 -5.93 6.26 -8.47
CA GLY A 110 -5.15 5.54 -7.48
C GLY A 110 -3.69 5.97 -7.50
N LEU A 111 -3.07 6.09 -6.35
CA LEU A 111 -1.64 6.37 -6.19
C LEU A 111 -1.01 5.39 -5.20
N LEU A 112 0.06 4.73 -5.61
CA LEU A 112 0.90 3.95 -4.71
C LEU A 112 2.03 4.83 -4.17
N MET A 113 2.00 5.15 -2.88
CA MET A 113 3.03 5.93 -2.22
C MET A 113 4.02 4.99 -1.52
N GLU A 114 4.99 4.48 -2.26
CA GLU A 114 6.01 3.57 -1.75
C GLU A 114 7.31 4.34 -1.46
N GLY A 115 7.79 4.25 -0.21
CA GLY A 115 9.06 4.85 0.19
C GLY A 115 9.05 6.38 0.36
N ASN A 116 8.11 7.09 -0.20
CA ASN A 116 7.98 8.55 -0.10
C ASN A 116 7.27 8.97 1.19
N ASN A 117 7.57 10.18 1.65
CA ASN A 117 6.84 10.82 2.74
C ASN A 117 6.06 12.02 2.21
N PRO A 118 4.82 12.23 2.68
CA PRO A 118 4.05 13.40 2.30
C PRO A 118 4.65 14.68 2.89
N THR A 119 4.43 15.77 2.19
CA THR A 119 4.81 17.12 2.65
C THR A 119 3.60 18.03 2.70
N LYS A 120 3.73 19.15 3.41
CA LYS A 120 2.82 20.27 3.26
C LYS A 120 3.03 20.94 1.90
N ALA A 121 2.12 21.80 1.49
CA ALA A 121 2.21 22.54 0.24
C ALA A 121 3.49 23.39 0.11
N ASP A 122 4.06 23.84 1.23
CA ASP A 122 5.33 24.58 1.29
C ASP A 122 6.58 23.67 1.25
N GLY A 123 6.42 22.36 1.12
CA GLY A 123 7.49 21.38 1.11
C GLY A 123 7.96 20.91 2.49
N THR A 124 7.37 21.42 3.57
CA THR A 124 7.72 20.99 4.93
C THR A 124 7.30 19.54 5.14
N PRO A 125 8.20 18.65 5.61
CA PRO A 125 7.83 17.27 5.93
C PRO A 125 6.71 17.20 6.98
N ILE A 126 5.71 16.35 6.74
CA ILE A 126 4.64 16.08 7.71
C ILE A 126 5.12 15.05 8.72
N ILE A 127 5.92 14.09 8.25
CA ILE A 127 6.54 13.07 9.09
C ILE A 127 7.99 13.48 9.33
N ALA A 128 8.39 13.56 10.58
CA ALA A 128 9.79 13.78 10.90
C ALA A 128 10.63 12.61 10.36
N ALA A 129 11.79 12.93 9.77
CA ALA A 129 12.74 11.88 9.39
C ALA A 129 13.15 11.09 10.66
N PRO A 130 13.28 9.77 10.57
CA PRO A 130 13.72 8.93 11.67
C PRO A 130 15.14 9.24 12.12
#